data_1a93f3f4133f45126185e6af753f052c
#
_entry.id   1a93f3f4133f45126185e6af753f052c
#
_cell.length_a   1.000
_cell.length_b   1.000
_cell.length_c   1.000
_cell.angle_alpha   90.00
_cell.angle_beta   90.00
_cell.angle_gamma   90.00
#
_symmetry.space_group_name_H-M   'P 1'
#
loop_
_entity.id
_entity.type
_entity.pdbx_description
1 polymer ?
#
loop_
_entity_poly.entity_id
_entity_poly.type
_entity_poly.pdbx_seq_one_letter_code
_entity_poly.pdbx_strand_id
1 'polypeptide(L)'
;PDVVIRNAIVGGESPKTQGMRANTALDYDAQFAKITALNTALEALCRAPGHVRATNDGNIAAYTAAMELAHSERAPLIENGVLAHSLGTDLGAGWLCADGAVPELTLEMYDCALDLGSWPSRDMPAEDLRCVRNENSGLAGARRYMGQAAVFRMAYAIAPDMLAGYTQETGGVLHIASSPADMRKPCLEHIMQLAGQGKPEAEKIFRCIGRGLAHISRDMASLLTPGSDVRFLFGRFVKHPRCFALICEGCAEVMPELRLVAADSGLACTGLMRQLAAMPGVTVAQFGQAVGAVFYGLA
;
A
#
# COMPACT_ATOMS: atom_id res chain seq x y z
N PRO A 1 9.98 19.37 -10.07
CA PRO A 1 9.34 18.51 -11.08
C PRO A 1 10.20 17.29 -11.43
N ASP A 2 11.52 17.42 -11.33
CA ASP A 2 12.43 16.34 -11.70
C ASP A 2 12.37 15.13 -10.78
N VAL A 3 11.96 15.29 -9.54
CA VAL A 3 12.08 14.23 -8.54
C VAL A 3 11.05 13.11 -8.75
N VAL A 4 9.79 13.42 -8.95
CA VAL A 4 8.78 12.37 -9.22
C VAL A 4 8.90 11.82 -10.62
N ILE A 5 9.25 12.66 -11.57
CA ILE A 5 9.50 12.19 -12.92
C ILE A 5 10.73 11.25 -12.90
N ARG A 6 11.79 11.56 -12.15
CA ARG A 6 12.93 10.65 -12.00
C ARG A 6 12.62 9.37 -11.25
N ASN A 7 11.86 9.43 -10.19
CA ASN A 7 11.51 8.25 -9.39
C ASN A 7 10.45 7.38 -10.05
N ALA A 8 9.56 7.97 -10.83
CA ALA A 8 8.53 7.26 -11.56
C ALA A 8 8.91 6.95 -13.01
N ILE A 9 9.88 7.67 -13.59
CA ILE A 9 10.19 7.61 -15.02
C ILE A 9 11.71 7.62 -15.22
N VAL A 10 12.28 6.44 -15.39
CA VAL A 10 13.69 6.27 -15.78
C VAL A 10 13.74 6.14 -17.29
N GLY A 11 14.52 7.03 -17.95
CA GLY A 11 14.64 7.01 -19.41
C GLY A 11 13.32 7.31 -20.16
N GLY A 12 12.42 8.08 -19.56
CA GLY A 12 11.11 8.38 -20.13
C GLY A 12 10.02 7.34 -19.83
N GLU A 13 10.32 6.32 -19.01
CA GLU A 13 9.37 5.27 -18.65
C GLU A 13 9.26 5.08 -17.15
N SER A 14 8.01 4.96 -16.68
CA SER A 14 7.75 4.50 -15.32
C SER A 14 7.91 2.98 -15.24
N PRO A 15 8.59 2.44 -14.22
CA PRO A 15 8.60 1.00 -13.98
C PRO A 15 7.19 0.40 -13.87
N LYS A 16 6.23 1.15 -13.32
CA LYS A 16 4.82 0.74 -13.24
C LYS A 16 4.13 0.64 -14.60
N THR A 17 4.54 1.45 -15.56
CA THR A 17 3.91 1.52 -16.88
C THR A 17 4.58 0.67 -17.93
N GLN A 18 5.80 0.20 -17.72
CA GLN A 18 6.49 -0.69 -18.66
C GLN A 18 5.70 -1.97 -18.93
N GLY A 19 5.20 -2.64 -17.90
CA GLY A 19 4.33 -3.80 -18.04
C GLY A 19 2.97 -3.48 -18.64
N MET A 20 2.44 -2.29 -18.40
CA MET A 20 1.15 -1.86 -18.91
C MET A 20 1.20 -1.45 -20.39
N ARG A 21 2.33 -0.96 -20.88
CA ARG A 21 2.52 -0.61 -22.30
C ARG A 21 2.22 -1.76 -23.26
N ALA A 22 2.62 -2.96 -22.88
CA ALA A 22 2.42 -4.13 -23.71
C ALA A 22 0.94 -4.53 -23.88
N ASN A 23 0.06 -4.04 -23.01
CA ASN A 23 -1.32 -4.51 -22.89
C ASN A 23 -2.38 -3.44 -23.15
N THR A 24 -2.01 -2.24 -23.56
CA THR A 24 -2.99 -1.16 -23.73
C THR A 24 -2.80 -0.42 -25.04
N ALA A 25 -3.91 0.05 -25.61
CA ALA A 25 -3.94 0.98 -26.75
C ALA A 25 -3.62 2.44 -26.34
N LEU A 26 -3.22 2.69 -25.10
CA LEU A 26 -2.90 4.03 -24.61
C LEU A 26 -1.49 4.42 -25.06
N ASP A 27 -1.38 5.59 -25.65
CA ASP A 27 -0.10 6.22 -25.91
C ASP A 27 0.46 6.80 -24.59
N TYR A 28 1.27 6.01 -23.90
CA TYR A 28 1.87 6.41 -22.63
C TYR A 28 2.83 7.58 -22.80
N ASP A 29 3.54 7.70 -23.91
CA ASP A 29 4.48 8.81 -24.14
C ASP A 29 3.70 10.13 -24.26
N ALA A 30 2.57 10.15 -24.95
CA ALA A 30 1.68 11.29 -24.99
C ALA A 30 1.07 11.62 -23.62
N GLN A 31 0.79 10.61 -22.76
CA GLN A 31 0.32 10.85 -21.40
C GLN A 31 1.43 11.44 -20.51
N PHE A 32 2.67 10.95 -20.60
CA PHE A 32 3.79 11.52 -19.87
C PHE A 32 4.12 12.95 -20.29
N ALA A 33 3.99 13.28 -21.58
CA ALA A 33 4.12 14.66 -22.05
C ALA A 33 3.09 15.59 -21.38
N LYS A 34 1.86 15.10 -21.13
CA LYS A 34 0.85 15.87 -20.39
C LYS A 34 1.22 16.09 -18.92
N ILE A 35 1.85 15.12 -18.25
CA ILE A 35 2.32 15.27 -16.86
C ILE A 35 3.41 16.35 -16.81
N THR A 36 4.36 16.34 -17.73
CA THR A 36 5.40 17.36 -17.82
C THR A 36 4.80 18.74 -18.07
N ALA A 37 3.83 18.82 -18.98
CA ALA A 37 3.11 20.07 -19.27
C ALA A 37 2.31 20.57 -18.05
N LEU A 38 1.71 19.65 -17.27
CA LEU A 38 1.02 19.97 -16.02
C LEU A 38 2.00 20.58 -14.99
N ASN A 39 3.15 19.98 -14.78
CA ASN A 39 4.16 20.51 -13.86
C ASN A 39 4.60 21.92 -14.27
N THR A 40 4.89 22.12 -15.56
CA THR A 40 5.25 23.46 -16.10
C THR A 40 4.11 24.47 -15.88
N ALA A 41 2.86 24.06 -16.09
CA ALA A 41 1.70 24.92 -15.86
C ALA A 41 1.52 25.27 -14.38
N LEU A 42 1.75 24.30 -13.49
CA LEU A 42 1.71 24.53 -12.03
C LEU A 42 2.84 25.46 -11.58
N GLU A 43 4.06 25.30 -12.11
CA GLU A 43 5.18 26.19 -11.83
C GLU A 43 4.89 27.62 -12.25
N ALA A 44 4.24 27.80 -13.40
CA ALA A 44 3.83 29.13 -13.88
C ALA A 44 2.80 29.82 -12.95
N LEU A 45 2.05 29.04 -12.16
CA LEU A 45 1.11 29.57 -11.17
C LEU A 45 1.76 29.87 -9.82
N CYS A 46 2.97 29.40 -9.58
CA CYS A 46 3.70 29.64 -8.35
C CYS A 46 4.21 31.08 -8.30
N ARG A 47 4.20 31.69 -7.09
CA ARG A 47 4.70 33.06 -6.89
C ARG A 47 6.22 33.18 -7.07
N ALA A 48 6.93 32.05 -6.95
CA ALA A 48 8.37 31.95 -7.18
C ALA A 48 8.71 30.63 -7.90
N PRO A 49 9.71 30.64 -8.80
CA PRO A 49 10.14 29.45 -9.52
C PRO A 49 10.66 28.35 -8.59
N GLY A 50 10.45 27.09 -8.96
CA GLY A 50 11.01 25.93 -8.27
C GLY A 50 10.26 25.45 -7.04
N HIS A 51 9.05 25.93 -6.79
CA HIS A 51 8.20 25.50 -5.66
C HIS A 51 7.30 24.30 -5.96
N VAL A 52 7.23 23.83 -7.20
CA VAL A 52 6.53 22.58 -7.50
C VAL A 52 7.47 21.41 -7.32
N ARG A 53 7.23 20.64 -6.29
CA ARG A 53 7.95 19.37 -6.03
C ARG A 53 6.97 18.22 -6.19
N ALA A 54 7.39 17.22 -6.91
CA ALA A 54 6.67 15.99 -7.02
C ALA A 54 7.45 14.89 -6.28
N THR A 55 6.78 14.02 -5.54
CA THR A 55 7.41 12.92 -4.81
C THR A 55 6.50 11.70 -4.81
N ASN A 56 7.05 10.53 -4.45
CA ASN A 56 6.27 9.30 -4.34
C ASN A 56 5.26 9.40 -3.18
N ASP A 57 4.04 8.95 -3.39
CA ASP A 57 2.96 8.98 -2.41
C ASP A 57 3.25 8.14 -1.17
N GLY A 58 3.94 7.00 -1.32
CA GLY A 58 4.40 6.19 -0.20
C GLY A 58 5.43 6.91 0.67
N ASN A 59 6.40 7.60 0.06
CA ASN A 59 7.39 8.37 0.79
C ASN A 59 6.74 9.55 1.54
N ILE A 60 5.72 10.17 0.94
CA ILE A 60 4.94 11.21 1.63
C ILE A 60 4.11 10.63 2.78
N ALA A 61 3.62 9.41 2.69
CA ALA A 61 2.97 8.75 3.83
C ALA A 61 3.95 8.55 5.00
N ALA A 62 5.19 8.13 4.71
CA ALA A 62 6.24 8.02 5.73
C ALA A 62 6.60 9.38 6.33
N TYR A 63 6.74 10.41 5.50
CA TYR A 63 6.98 11.79 5.96
C TYR A 63 5.85 12.30 6.85
N THR A 64 4.59 12.05 6.48
CA THR A 64 3.43 12.42 7.30
C THR A 64 3.47 11.74 8.66
N ALA A 65 3.81 10.45 8.71
CA ALA A 65 3.95 9.73 9.96
C ALA A 65 5.04 10.34 10.85
N ALA A 66 6.20 10.65 10.28
CA ALA A 66 7.29 11.29 11.00
C ALA A 66 6.89 12.66 11.56
N MET A 67 6.28 13.51 10.73
CA MET A 67 5.85 14.85 11.13
C MET A 67 4.83 14.80 12.27
N GLU A 68 3.85 13.90 12.19
CA GLU A 68 2.83 13.75 13.22
C GLU A 68 3.40 13.24 14.54
N LEU A 69 4.36 12.33 14.51
CA LEU A 69 4.92 11.72 15.71
C LEU A 69 6.03 12.55 16.34
N ALA A 70 6.75 13.36 15.57
CA ALA A 70 7.87 14.18 16.07
C ALA A 70 7.51 15.08 17.27
N HIS A 71 6.26 15.50 17.34
CA HIS A 71 5.73 16.35 18.40
C HIS A 71 4.88 15.60 19.43
N SER A 72 5.04 14.30 19.54
CA SER A 72 4.27 13.45 20.46
C SER A 72 5.20 12.63 21.38
N GLU A 73 4.62 12.02 22.42
CA GLU A 73 5.31 11.05 23.27
C GLU A 73 5.82 9.83 22.50
N ARG A 74 5.40 9.68 21.25
CA ARG A 74 5.78 8.58 20.35
C ARG A 74 6.96 8.92 19.43
N ALA A 75 7.57 10.10 19.59
CA ALA A 75 8.77 10.51 18.83
C ALA A 75 9.87 9.44 18.79
N PRO A 76 10.14 8.65 19.86
CA PRO A 76 11.13 7.58 19.78
C PRO A 76 10.86 6.52 18.71
N LEU A 77 9.62 6.38 18.21
CA LEU A 77 9.30 5.42 17.15
C LEU A 77 9.88 5.79 15.78
N ILE A 78 10.34 7.03 15.61
CA ILE A 78 10.84 7.55 14.32
C ILE A 78 12.34 7.87 14.34
N GLU A 79 13.04 7.64 15.46
CA GLU A 79 14.47 7.96 15.60
C GLU A 79 15.36 7.27 14.55
N ASN A 80 14.97 6.07 14.11
CA ASN A 80 15.69 5.31 13.09
C ASN A 80 15.07 5.44 11.69
N GLY A 81 14.33 6.52 11.45
CA GLY A 81 13.57 6.71 10.21
C GLY A 81 12.17 6.09 10.28
N VAL A 82 11.47 6.13 9.16
CA VAL A 82 10.08 5.65 9.06
C VAL A 82 9.94 4.74 7.86
N LEU A 83 9.36 3.57 8.06
CA LEU A 83 8.85 2.72 6.99
C LEU A 83 7.33 2.65 7.11
N ALA A 84 6.64 3.06 6.06
CA ALA A 84 5.19 3.07 5.98
C ALA A 84 4.69 2.13 4.89
N HIS A 85 3.59 1.45 5.15
CA HIS A 85 2.93 0.58 4.19
C HIS A 85 1.47 0.95 4.06
N SER A 86 0.99 1.07 2.84
CA SER A 86 -0.43 1.22 2.54
C SER A 86 -0.99 -0.12 2.09
N LEU A 87 -1.89 -0.67 2.91
CA LEU A 87 -2.60 -1.91 2.63
C LEU A 87 -3.98 -1.55 2.05
N GLY A 88 -3.98 -1.11 0.79
CA GLY A 88 -5.16 -0.69 0.04
C GLY A 88 -5.53 -1.67 -1.06
N THR A 89 -5.71 -1.16 -2.28
CA THR A 89 -5.91 -1.99 -3.48
C THR A 89 -4.71 -2.91 -3.69
N ASP A 90 -3.52 -2.38 -3.44
CA ASP A 90 -2.24 -3.07 -3.48
C ASP A 90 -1.41 -2.74 -2.23
N LEU A 91 -0.16 -3.23 -2.15
CA LEU A 91 0.82 -2.88 -1.14
C LEU A 91 1.61 -1.66 -1.60
N GLY A 92 1.36 -0.51 -1.01
CA GLY A 92 2.25 0.65 -1.13
C GLY A 92 3.34 0.61 -0.07
N ALA A 93 4.51 1.15 -0.37
CA ALA A 93 5.59 1.31 0.59
C ALA A 93 6.21 2.69 0.47
N GLY A 94 6.65 3.24 1.59
CA GLY A 94 7.34 4.51 1.65
C GLY A 94 8.35 4.54 2.77
N TRP A 95 9.38 5.36 2.57
CA TRP A 95 10.51 5.43 3.47
C TRP A 95 10.93 6.88 3.71
N LEU A 96 11.28 7.17 4.96
CA LEU A 96 11.96 8.38 5.40
C LEU A 96 13.23 7.97 6.14
N CYS A 97 14.35 8.58 5.79
CA CYS A 97 15.63 8.34 6.46
C CYS A 97 15.63 8.88 7.90
N ALA A 98 16.54 8.39 8.73
CA ALA A 98 16.69 8.84 10.12
C ALA A 98 17.03 10.33 10.26
N ASP A 99 17.72 10.89 9.27
CA ASP A 99 18.05 12.32 9.18
C ASP A 99 16.88 13.20 8.68
N GLY A 100 15.74 12.59 8.41
CA GLY A 100 14.55 13.26 7.88
C GLY A 100 14.52 13.43 6.36
N ALA A 101 15.55 12.95 5.65
CA ALA A 101 15.57 13.02 4.20
C ALA A 101 14.54 12.05 3.59
N VAL A 102 13.80 12.54 2.59
CA VAL A 102 12.93 11.70 1.75
C VAL A 102 13.81 11.11 0.65
N PRO A 103 14.00 9.78 0.59
CA PRO A 103 14.84 9.17 -0.41
C PRO A 103 14.27 9.35 -1.82
N GLU A 104 15.14 9.48 -2.79
CA GLU A 104 14.75 9.52 -4.21
C GLU A 104 14.29 8.15 -4.74
N LEU A 105 14.56 7.09 -3.97
CA LEU A 105 14.19 5.72 -4.31
C LEU A 105 12.74 5.43 -3.94
N THR A 106 11.97 4.91 -4.89
CA THR A 106 10.65 4.32 -4.64
C THR A 106 10.79 2.85 -4.24
N LEU A 107 10.08 2.47 -3.17
CA LEU A 107 10.05 1.09 -2.72
C LEU A 107 8.83 0.38 -3.32
N GLU A 108 9.02 -0.29 -4.45
CA GLU A 108 7.96 -1.05 -5.11
C GLU A 108 7.92 -2.49 -4.56
N MET A 109 7.70 -2.63 -3.25
CA MET A 109 7.75 -3.90 -2.52
C MET A 109 6.67 -4.91 -2.94
N TYR A 110 5.60 -4.45 -3.55
CA TYR A 110 4.51 -5.31 -4.00
C TYR A 110 4.92 -6.28 -5.12
N ASP A 111 5.98 -5.97 -5.85
CA ASP A 111 6.54 -6.83 -6.91
C ASP A 111 7.63 -7.81 -6.42
N CYS A 112 8.03 -7.71 -5.14
CA CYS A 112 8.96 -8.67 -4.55
C CYS A 112 8.38 -10.09 -4.62
N ALA A 113 9.22 -11.06 -4.92
CA ALA A 113 8.83 -12.47 -4.85
C ALA A 113 8.58 -12.85 -3.38
N LEU A 114 7.43 -13.45 -3.13
CA LEU A 114 7.04 -13.92 -1.81
C LEU A 114 6.21 -15.18 -1.99
N ASP A 115 6.71 -16.31 -1.54
CA ASP A 115 5.97 -17.57 -1.51
C ASP A 115 5.71 -17.99 -0.06
N LEU A 116 4.45 -17.88 0.37
CA LEU A 116 4.00 -18.31 1.70
C LEU A 116 3.44 -19.73 1.72
N GLY A 117 3.67 -20.49 0.69
CA GLY A 117 3.19 -21.84 0.50
C GLY A 117 2.60 -22.04 -0.89
N SER A 118 2.52 -23.29 -1.31
CA SER A 118 2.06 -23.66 -2.63
C SER A 118 0.59 -23.28 -2.84
N TRP A 119 0.35 -22.35 -3.73
CA TRP A 119 -0.96 -22.05 -4.25
C TRP A 119 -1.12 -22.74 -5.60
N PRO A 120 -2.28 -23.31 -5.88
CA PRO A 120 -2.50 -23.94 -7.17
C PRO A 120 -2.47 -22.93 -8.30
N SER A 121 -2.03 -23.43 -9.44
CA SER A 121 -2.17 -22.91 -10.79
C SER A 121 -1.19 -21.85 -11.25
N ARG A 122 -0.04 -22.37 -11.76
CA ARG A 122 0.85 -21.60 -12.63
C ARG A 122 0.23 -21.29 -14.00
N ASP A 123 -0.85 -21.98 -14.37
CA ASP A 123 -1.44 -21.95 -15.72
C ASP A 123 -2.63 -20.98 -15.83
N MET A 124 -3.02 -20.33 -14.72
CA MET A 124 -4.09 -19.35 -14.73
C MET A 124 -3.58 -17.95 -15.08
N PRO A 125 -4.40 -17.12 -15.76
CA PRO A 125 -4.08 -15.70 -15.94
C PRO A 125 -3.86 -15.00 -14.59
N ALA A 126 -2.95 -14.01 -14.57
CA ALA A 126 -2.57 -13.33 -13.33
C ALA A 126 -3.74 -12.56 -12.68
N GLU A 127 -4.70 -12.10 -13.45
CA GLU A 127 -5.94 -11.45 -13.01
C GLU A 127 -6.97 -12.39 -12.37
N ASP A 128 -6.84 -13.71 -12.59
CA ASP A 128 -7.74 -14.70 -12.02
C ASP A 128 -7.56 -14.81 -10.50
N LEU A 129 -8.64 -14.84 -9.73
CA LEU A 129 -8.60 -14.98 -8.27
C LEU A 129 -7.93 -16.27 -7.81
N ARG A 130 -7.89 -17.28 -8.66
CA ARG A 130 -7.23 -18.57 -8.40
C ARG A 130 -5.72 -18.52 -8.58
N CYS A 131 -5.18 -17.43 -9.12
CA CYS A 131 -3.76 -17.28 -9.43
C CYS A 131 -3.04 -16.35 -8.43
N VAL A 132 -1.89 -16.78 -7.93
CA VAL A 132 -1.00 -15.95 -7.09
C VAL A 132 0.23 -15.45 -7.83
N ARG A 133 0.36 -15.81 -9.12
CA ARG A 133 1.46 -15.37 -9.95
C ARG A 133 1.38 -13.87 -10.21
N ASN A 134 2.49 -13.18 -10.07
CA ASN A 134 2.63 -11.79 -10.48
C ASN A 134 2.71 -11.71 -12.01
N GLU A 135 1.99 -10.78 -12.61
CA GLU A 135 1.95 -10.57 -14.07
C GLU A 135 3.31 -10.18 -14.66
N ASN A 136 4.15 -9.50 -13.87
CA ASN A 136 5.44 -9.02 -14.33
C ASN A 136 6.56 -10.06 -14.22
N SER A 137 6.62 -10.75 -13.06
CA SER A 137 7.71 -11.70 -12.77
C SER A 137 7.35 -13.16 -13.06
N GLY A 138 6.08 -13.48 -13.19
CA GLY A 138 5.60 -14.87 -13.28
C GLY A 138 5.74 -15.68 -11.99
N LEU A 139 6.26 -15.07 -10.92
CA LEU A 139 6.46 -15.67 -9.61
C LEU A 139 5.31 -15.30 -8.65
N ALA A 140 5.20 -16.00 -7.53
CA ALA A 140 4.33 -15.59 -6.45
C ALA A 140 4.82 -14.24 -5.91
N GLY A 141 4.01 -13.19 -6.02
CA GLY A 141 4.39 -11.83 -5.68
C GLY A 141 3.72 -11.35 -4.40
N ALA A 142 4.36 -10.42 -3.72
CA ALA A 142 3.88 -9.84 -2.46
C ALA A 142 2.46 -9.28 -2.56
N ARG A 143 2.11 -8.64 -3.68
CA ARG A 143 0.75 -8.13 -3.93
C ARG A 143 -0.34 -9.21 -3.86
N ARG A 144 0.01 -10.48 -4.05
CA ARG A 144 -0.92 -11.61 -3.99
C ARG A 144 -1.22 -12.06 -2.57
N TYR A 145 -0.45 -11.59 -1.59
CA TYR A 145 -0.61 -11.87 -0.17
C TYR A 145 -0.96 -10.63 0.66
N MET A 146 -0.87 -9.43 0.08
CA MET A 146 -1.13 -8.17 0.77
C MET A 146 -1.97 -7.24 -0.11
N GLY A 147 -2.83 -6.47 0.51
CA GLY A 147 -3.78 -5.63 -0.21
C GLY A 147 -5.15 -6.27 -0.42
N GLN A 148 -6.07 -5.53 -1.01
CA GLN A 148 -7.46 -5.95 -1.19
C GLN A 148 -7.60 -7.20 -2.06
N ALA A 149 -6.91 -7.23 -3.19
CA ALA A 149 -6.99 -8.35 -4.12
C ALA A 149 -6.42 -9.64 -3.51
N ALA A 150 -5.44 -9.52 -2.62
CA ALA A 150 -4.88 -10.64 -1.88
C ALA A 150 -5.90 -11.25 -0.91
N VAL A 151 -6.69 -10.42 -0.22
CA VAL A 151 -7.77 -10.90 0.66
C VAL A 151 -8.74 -11.79 -0.12
N PHE A 152 -9.13 -11.39 -1.32
CA PHE A 152 -10.05 -12.19 -2.15
C PHE A 152 -9.43 -13.50 -2.62
N ARG A 153 -8.16 -13.49 -3.04
CA ARG A 153 -7.44 -14.72 -3.44
C ARG A 153 -7.28 -15.69 -2.28
N MET A 154 -6.92 -15.19 -1.12
CA MET A 154 -6.83 -16.02 0.08
C MET A 154 -8.19 -16.55 0.53
N ALA A 155 -9.25 -15.73 0.44
CA ALA A 155 -10.60 -16.18 0.72
C ALA A 155 -11.02 -17.31 -0.22
N TYR A 156 -10.75 -17.16 -1.53
CA TYR A 156 -11.02 -18.23 -2.50
C TYR A 156 -10.29 -19.54 -2.14
N ALA A 157 -9.00 -19.44 -1.81
CA ALA A 157 -8.19 -20.64 -1.54
C ALA A 157 -8.53 -21.31 -0.19
N ILE A 158 -8.93 -20.53 0.83
CA ILE A 158 -9.17 -21.06 2.19
C ILE A 158 -10.62 -21.49 2.36
N ALA A 159 -11.56 -20.67 1.91
CA ALA A 159 -13.00 -20.91 2.04
C ALA A 159 -13.77 -20.12 0.95
N PRO A 160 -13.89 -20.66 -0.27
CA PRO A 160 -14.50 -19.97 -1.41
C PRO A 160 -15.95 -19.53 -1.14
N ASP A 161 -16.65 -20.18 -0.23
CA ASP A 161 -18.01 -19.80 0.18
C ASP A 161 -18.10 -18.39 0.74
N MET A 162 -17.00 -17.84 1.28
CA MET A 162 -16.95 -16.45 1.72
C MET A 162 -17.12 -15.45 0.56
N LEU A 163 -16.90 -15.89 -0.67
CA LEU A 163 -17.03 -15.08 -1.88
C LEU A 163 -18.37 -15.28 -2.60
N ALA A 164 -19.27 -16.07 -2.03
CA ALA A 164 -20.57 -16.35 -2.63
C ALA A 164 -21.37 -15.05 -2.83
N GLY A 165 -21.83 -14.81 -4.06
CA GLY A 165 -22.54 -13.58 -4.43
C GLY A 165 -21.66 -12.37 -4.75
N TYR A 166 -20.32 -12.47 -4.60
CA TYR A 166 -19.39 -11.40 -4.91
C TYR A 166 -18.55 -11.67 -6.16
N THR A 167 -18.54 -12.90 -6.65
CA THR A 167 -17.69 -13.31 -7.79
C THR A 167 -18.49 -13.45 -9.07
N GLN A 168 -17.78 -13.25 -10.17
CA GLN A 168 -18.26 -13.44 -11.53
C GLN A 168 -17.15 -14.11 -12.35
N GLU A 169 -17.54 -15.02 -13.24
CA GLU A 169 -16.64 -15.62 -14.21
C GLU A 169 -16.93 -15.08 -15.61
N THR A 170 -15.89 -14.57 -16.27
CA THR A 170 -15.97 -14.01 -17.62
C THR A 170 -14.80 -14.51 -18.44
N GLY A 171 -15.11 -15.19 -19.57
CA GLY A 171 -14.05 -15.75 -20.43
C GLY A 171 -13.15 -16.79 -19.74
N GLY A 172 -13.69 -17.52 -18.76
CA GLY A 172 -12.93 -18.50 -17.98
C GLY A 172 -12.09 -17.90 -16.84
N VAL A 173 -12.14 -16.58 -16.65
CA VAL A 173 -11.43 -15.87 -15.57
C VAL A 173 -12.41 -15.57 -14.44
N LEU A 174 -12.08 -16.04 -13.23
CA LEU A 174 -12.84 -15.75 -12.02
C LEU A 174 -12.32 -14.44 -11.39
N HIS A 175 -13.21 -13.49 -11.15
CA HIS A 175 -12.88 -12.21 -10.53
C HIS A 175 -14.01 -11.72 -9.61
N ILE A 176 -13.75 -10.70 -8.81
CA ILE A 176 -14.81 -10.02 -8.06
C ILE A 176 -15.66 -9.23 -9.06
N ALA A 177 -16.97 -9.39 -8.99
CA ALA A 177 -17.91 -8.75 -9.90
C ALA A 177 -17.77 -7.22 -9.90
N SER A 178 -17.74 -6.62 -11.09
CA SER A 178 -17.68 -5.17 -11.27
C SER A 178 -18.93 -4.60 -11.94
N SER A 179 -19.83 -5.47 -12.40
CA SER A 179 -21.12 -5.15 -13.03
C SER A 179 -22.21 -6.03 -12.47
N PRO A 180 -23.42 -5.55 -12.21
CA PRO A 180 -23.91 -4.17 -12.38
C PRO A 180 -23.33 -3.16 -11.36
N ALA A 181 -22.67 -3.64 -10.33
CA ALA A 181 -22.00 -2.80 -9.32
C ALA A 181 -20.64 -3.38 -8.96
N ASP A 182 -19.71 -2.50 -8.55
CA ASP A 182 -18.40 -2.93 -8.05
C ASP A 182 -18.52 -3.59 -6.68
N MET A 183 -18.33 -4.89 -6.63
CA MET A 183 -18.45 -5.71 -5.42
C MET A 183 -17.16 -5.80 -4.60
N ARG A 184 -16.05 -5.19 -5.03
CA ARG A 184 -14.76 -5.25 -4.30
C ARG A 184 -14.86 -4.69 -2.88
N LYS A 185 -15.47 -3.53 -2.73
CA LYS A 185 -15.64 -2.93 -1.40
C LYS A 185 -16.61 -3.73 -0.52
N PRO A 186 -17.83 -4.08 -0.95
CA PRO A 186 -18.74 -4.92 -0.17
C PRO A 186 -18.13 -6.27 0.22
N CYS A 187 -17.43 -6.95 -0.71
CA CYS A 187 -16.76 -8.21 -0.45
C CYS A 187 -15.69 -8.09 0.64
N LEU A 188 -14.83 -7.07 0.55
CA LEU A 188 -13.80 -6.83 1.56
C LEU A 188 -14.44 -6.58 2.94
N GLU A 189 -15.45 -5.74 3.01
CA GLU A 189 -16.15 -5.42 4.27
C GLU A 189 -16.83 -6.67 4.87
N HIS A 190 -17.39 -7.52 4.03
CA HIS A 190 -17.94 -8.80 4.46
C HIS A 190 -16.88 -9.71 5.09
N ILE A 191 -15.73 -9.91 4.43
CA ILE A 191 -14.64 -10.74 4.96
C ILE A 191 -14.09 -10.16 6.26
N MET A 192 -13.92 -8.83 6.35
CA MET A 192 -13.51 -8.15 7.57
C MET A 192 -14.51 -8.35 8.72
N GLN A 193 -15.81 -8.31 8.42
CA GLN A 193 -16.86 -8.58 9.40
C GLN A 193 -16.79 -10.02 9.90
N LEU A 194 -16.60 -10.98 9.01
CA LEU A 194 -16.44 -12.40 9.39
C LEU A 194 -15.23 -12.59 10.33
N ALA A 195 -14.09 -11.93 10.04
CA ALA A 195 -12.94 -11.94 10.93
C ALA A 195 -13.26 -11.29 12.29
N GLY A 196 -14.01 -10.19 12.29
CA GLY A 196 -14.51 -9.53 13.50
C GLY A 196 -15.43 -10.41 14.35
N GLN A 197 -16.16 -11.31 13.72
CA GLN A 197 -17.02 -12.31 14.36
C GLN A 197 -16.26 -13.57 14.82
N GLY A 198 -14.96 -13.65 14.57
CA GLY A 198 -14.12 -14.78 14.96
C GLY A 198 -14.21 -15.98 14.02
N LYS A 199 -14.63 -15.81 12.75
CA LYS A 199 -14.61 -16.90 11.76
C LYS A 199 -13.18 -17.32 11.46
N PRO A 200 -12.75 -18.57 11.78
CA PRO A 200 -11.34 -18.96 11.72
C PRO A 200 -10.70 -18.80 10.34
N GLU A 201 -11.45 -19.07 9.27
CA GLU A 201 -11.00 -18.96 7.89
C GLU A 201 -10.71 -17.49 7.53
N ALA A 202 -11.58 -16.57 7.93
CA ALA A 202 -11.39 -15.13 7.72
C ALA A 202 -10.25 -14.59 8.58
N GLU A 203 -10.12 -15.02 9.83
CA GLU A 203 -8.98 -14.66 10.69
C GLU A 203 -7.64 -15.10 10.09
N LYS A 204 -7.58 -16.32 9.52
CA LYS A 204 -6.39 -16.86 8.88
C LYS A 204 -5.89 -15.95 7.75
N ILE A 205 -6.79 -15.30 7.01
CA ILE A 205 -6.42 -14.37 5.93
C ILE A 205 -5.58 -13.21 6.49
N PHE A 206 -6.05 -12.56 7.55
CA PHE A 206 -5.35 -11.41 8.11
C PHE A 206 -4.04 -11.79 8.82
N ARG A 207 -3.96 -12.98 9.43
CA ARG A 207 -2.67 -13.51 9.91
C ARG A 207 -1.69 -13.78 8.76
N CYS A 208 -2.16 -14.30 7.62
CA CYS A 208 -1.31 -14.47 6.44
C CYS A 208 -0.75 -13.15 5.92
N ILE A 209 -1.54 -12.06 5.91
CA ILE A 209 -1.06 -10.72 5.58
C ILE A 209 0.07 -10.31 6.53
N GLY A 210 -0.09 -10.52 7.83
CA GLY A 210 0.93 -10.21 8.82
C GLY A 210 2.22 -10.99 8.60
N ARG A 211 2.13 -12.29 8.34
CA ARG A 211 3.31 -13.12 7.99
C ARG A 211 4.02 -12.62 6.75
N GLY A 212 3.27 -12.32 5.69
CA GLY A 212 3.83 -11.77 4.44
C GLY A 212 4.57 -10.47 4.68
N LEU A 213 3.97 -9.56 5.45
CA LEU A 213 4.60 -8.29 5.82
C LEU A 213 5.89 -8.49 6.61
N ALA A 214 5.91 -9.44 7.55
CA ALA A 214 7.10 -9.75 8.34
C ALA A 214 8.24 -10.33 7.48
N HIS A 215 7.94 -11.26 6.57
CA HIS A 215 8.93 -11.81 5.63
C HIS A 215 9.55 -10.72 4.77
N ILE A 216 8.74 -9.86 4.13
CA ILE A 216 9.25 -8.74 3.34
C ILE A 216 10.05 -7.78 4.21
N SER A 217 9.58 -7.46 5.41
CA SER A 217 10.30 -6.56 6.31
C SER A 217 11.66 -7.10 6.70
N ARG A 218 11.78 -8.41 6.94
CA ARG A 218 13.04 -9.07 7.24
C ARG A 218 14.00 -9.05 6.05
N ASP A 219 13.49 -9.33 4.85
CA ASP A 219 14.31 -9.33 3.64
C ASP A 219 14.77 -7.90 3.30
N MET A 220 13.91 -6.91 3.49
CA MET A 220 14.25 -5.51 3.27
C MET A 220 15.21 -4.94 4.33
N ALA A 221 15.19 -5.44 5.57
CA ALA A 221 16.11 -5.02 6.61
C ALA A 221 17.58 -5.28 6.26
N SER A 222 17.85 -6.24 5.37
CA SER A 222 19.19 -6.51 4.86
C SER A 222 19.64 -5.51 3.79
N LEU A 223 18.71 -4.79 3.17
CA LEU A 223 18.95 -3.87 2.06
C LEU A 223 18.84 -2.41 2.49
N LEU A 224 17.92 -2.13 3.41
CA LEU A 224 17.64 -0.78 3.91
C LEU A 224 18.27 -0.62 5.30
N THR A 225 19.41 0.02 5.35
CA THR A 225 20.05 0.39 6.61
C THR A 225 19.87 1.88 6.87
N PRO A 226 19.43 2.27 8.09
CA PRO A 226 18.95 1.43 9.17
C PRO A 226 17.46 1.15 8.99
N GLY A 227 17.09 -0.12 8.99
CA GLY A 227 15.68 -0.48 9.08
C GLY A 227 15.14 -0.12 10.44
N SER A 228 14.12 0.72 10.51
CA SER A 228 13.31 0.84 11.71
C SER A 228 12.63 -0.50 11.99
N ASP A 229 12.63 -0.94 13.23
CA ASP A 229 11.82 -2.09 13.71
C ASP A 229 10.33 -1.76 13.85
N VAL A 230 9.94 -0.56 13.43
CA VAL A 230 8.56 -0.06 13.42
C VAL A 230 8.07 0.05 11.99
N ARG A 231 6.83 -0.39 11.73
CA ARG A 231 6.12 -0.19 10.47
C ARG A 231 4.81 0.53 10.72
N PHE A 232 4.60 1.61 9.99
CA PHE A 232 3.34 2.36 10.00
C PHE A 232 2.43 1.82 8.92
N LEU A 233 1.25 1.34 9.31
CA LEU A 233 0.30 0.73 8.40
C LEU A 233 -0.88 1.65 8.15
N PHE A 234 -1.13 1.92 6.88
CA PHE A 234 -2.29 2.64 6.37
C PHE A 234 -3.23 1.67 5.66
N GLY A 235 -4.50 2.00 5.58
CA GLY A 235 -5.43 1.25 4.77
C GLY A 235 -6.67 0.78 5.52
N ARG A 236 -7.64 0.27 4.74
CA ARG A 236 -8.99 0.01 5.27
C ARG A 236 -9.02 -1.09 6.32
N PHE A 237 -8.37 -2.21 6.08
CA PHE A 237 -8.40 -3.31 7.05
C PHE A 237 -7.51 -3.08 8.27
N VAL A 238 -6.58 -2.12 8.20
CA VAL A 238 -5.85 -1.65 9.38
C VAL A 238 -6.74 -0.86 10.35
N LYS A 239 -7.81 -0.22 9.84
CA LYS A 239 -8.81 0.48 10.67
C LYS A 239 -9.69 -0.46 11.48
N HIS A 240 -9.91 -1.67 11.01
CA HIS A 240 -10.72 -2.64 11.72
C HIS A 240 -9.91 -3.26 12.87
N PRO A 241 -10.27 -3.03 14.15
CA PRO A 241 -9.41 -3.41 15.28
C PRO A 241 -9.02 -4.89 15.28
N ARG A 242 -9.98 -5.79 14.98
CA ARG A 242 -9.70 -7.22 14.94
C ARG A 242 -8.78 -7.60 13.78
N CYS A 243 -9.00 -7.05 12.57
CA CYS A 243 -8.15 -7.33 11.43
C CYS A 243 -6.71 -6.85 11.69
N PHE A 244 -6.54 -5.67 12.27
CA PHE A 244 -5.21 -5.16 12.64
C PHE A 244 -4.55 -6.04 13.70
N ALA A 245 -5.28 -6.48 14.73
CA ALA A 245 -4.75 -7.40 15.73
C ALA A 245 -4.27 -8.71 15.11
N LEU A 246 -5.03 -9.28 14.19
CA LEU A 246 -4.66 -10.51 13.46
C LEU A 246 -3.42 -10.33 12.58
N ILE A 247 -3.27 -9.16 11.95
CA ILE A 247 -2.05 -8.81 11.20
C ILE A 247 -0.86 -8.75 12.16
N CYS A 248 -1.01 -8.15 13.34
CA CYS A 248 0.05 -8.12 14.36
C CYS A 248 0.38 -9.53 14.87
N GLU A 249 -0.63 -10.37 15.14
CA GLU A 249 -0.45 -11.77 15.53
C GLU A 249 0.38 -12.53 14.48
N GLY A 250 -0.01 -12.46 13.21
CA GLY A 250 0.69 -13.13 12.12
C GLY A 250 2.10 -12.57 11.87
N CYS A 251 2.31 -11.28 12.07
CA CYS A 251 3.63 -10.66 12.01
C CYS A 251 4.54 -11.21 13.12
N ALA A 252 4.05 -11.27 14.35
CA ALA A 252 4.82 -11.75 15.50
C ALA A 252 5.20 -13.24 15.43
N GLU A 253 4.46 -14.05 14.64
CA GLU A 253 4.84 -15.44 14.38
C GLU A 253 6.18 -15.56 13.61
N VAL A 254 6.56 -14.55 12.85
CA VAL A 254 7.75 -14.55 11.97
C VAL A 254 8.83 -13.60 12.46
N MET A 255 8.44 -12.43 12.96
CA MET A 255 9.33 -11.35 13.37
C MET A 255 8.74 -10.65 14.61
N PRO A 256 8.88 -11.27 15.82
CA PRO A 256 8.26 -10.78 17.05
C PRO A 256 8.77 -9.40 17.50
N GLU A 257 9.96 -8.99 17.08
CA GLU A 257 10.54 -7.67 17.35
C GLU A 257 9.92 -6.56 16.50
N LEU A 258 9.28 -6.89 15.38
CA LEU A 258 8.70 -5.89 14.48
C LEU A 258 7.39 -5.32 15.05
N ARG A 259 7.39 -4.02 15.32
CA ARG A 259 6.23 -3.30 15.83
C ARG A 259 5.40 -2.73 14.68
N LEU A 260 4.12 -3.08 14.65
CA LEU A 260 3.16 -2.51 13.72
C LEU A 260 2.36 -1.41 14.42
N VAL A 261 2.21 -0.28 13.76
CA VAL A 261 1.47 0.89 14.23
C VAL A 261 0.39 1.23 13.22
N ALA A 262 -0.87 1.19 13.65
CA ALA A 262 -1.98 1.63 12.82
C ALA A 262 -1.96 3.15 12.66
N ALA A 263 -1.90 3.63 11.44
CA ALA A 263 -1.79 5.05 11.15
C ALA A 263 -3.03 5.85 11.58
N ASP A 264 -4.23 5.32 11.36
CA ASP A 264 -5.48 6.03 11.67
C ASP A 264 -5.64 6.39 13.15
N SER A 265 -5.26 5.49 14.06
CA SER A 265 -5.36 5.73 15.50
C SER A 265 -4.11 6.37 16.10
N GLY A 266 -2.99 6.27 15.40
CA GLY A 266 -1.68 6.66 15.89
C GLY A 266 -1.13 7.97 15.34
N LEU A 267 -1.69 8.52 14.28
CA LEU A 267 -1.15 9.70 13.60
C LEU A 267 -1.96 10.99 13.80
N ALA A 268 -3.11 10.96 14.45
CA ALA A 268 -3.86 12.20 14.72
C ALA A 268 -3.29 12.97 15.92
N CYS A 269 -2.01 13.32 15.86
CA CYS A 269 -1.30 14.00 16.95
C CYS A 269 -1.40 15.53 16.86
N THR A 270 -1.29 16.10 15.65
CA THR A 270 -1.43 17.56 15.47
C THR A 270 -2.89 18.01 15.52
N GLY A 271 -3.11 19.30 15.77
CA GLY A 271 -4.45 19.89 15.79
C GLY A 271 -5.17 19.74 14.45
N LEU A 272 -4.45 19.94 13.33
CA LEU A 272 -4.98 19.78 11.98
C LEU A 272 -5.40 18.34 11.72
N MET A 273 -4.54 17.37 11.99
CA MET A 273 -4.83 15.95 11.73
C MET A 273 -5.99 15.46 12.61
N ARG A 274 -6.10 15.91 13.85
CA ARG A 274 -7.24 15.59 14.71
C ARG A 274 -8.56 16.14 14.16
N GLN A 275 -8.57 17.37 13.66
CA GLN A 275 -9.75 17.96 13.03
C GLN A 275 -10.17 17.17 11.78
N LEU A 276 -9.22 16.85 10.90
CA LEU A 276 -9.48 16.09 9.70
C LEU A 276 -9.95 14.65 10.01
N ALA A 277 -9.34 13.99 10.98
CA ALA A 277 -9.74 12.66 11.41
C ALA A 277 -11.15 12.61 12.02
N ALA A 278 -11.62 13.71 12.60
CA ALA A 278 -12.97 13.85 13.16
C ALA A 278 -14.05 14.11 12.09
N MET A 279 -13.67 14.41 10.85
CA MET A 279 -14.64 14.69 9.77
C MET A 279 -15.33 13.40 9.31
N PRO A 280 -16.68 13.38 9.22
CA PRO A 280 -17.41 12.21 8.74
C PRO A 280 -16.97 11.80 7.32
N GLY A 281 -16.75 10.51 7.11
CA GLY A 281 -16.39 9.95 5.81
C GLY A 281 -14.95 10.21 5.33
N VAL A 282 -14.16 10.96 6.09
CA VAL A 282 -12.76 11.23 5.80
C VAL A 282 -11.87 10.25 6.57
N THR A 283 -10.78 9.82 5.98
CA THR A 283 -9.83 8.89 6.60
C THR A 283 -8.42 9.46 6.57
N VAL A 284 -7.60 9.13 7.57
CA VAL A 284 -6.19 9.55 7.60
C VAL A 284 -5.46 9.10 6.32
N ALA A 285 -5.77 7.91 5.80
CA ALA A 285 -5.20 7.43 4.55
C ALA A 285 -5.55 8.31 3.32
N GLN A 286 -6.68 9.02 3.35
CA GLN A 286 -7.11 9.89 2.23
C GLN A 286 -6.45 11.26 2.25
N PHE A 287 -6.26 11.85 3.43
CA PHE A 287 -5.75 13.22 3.52
C PHE A 287 -4.34 13.32 4.13
N GLY A 288 -3.88 12.25 4.80
CA GLY A 288 -2.55 12.26 5.42
C GLY A 288 -1.44 12.57 4.41
N GLN A 289 -1.48 11.94 3.24
CA GLN A 289 -0.52 12.22 2.16
C GLN A 289 -0.65 13.67 1.66
N ALA A 290 -1.86 14.20 1.53
CA ALA A 290 -2.05 15.59 1.09
C ALA A 290 -1.49 16.59 2.12
N VAL A 291 -1.72 16.34 3.41
CA VAL A 291 -1.15 17.15 4.49
C VAL A 291 0.37 17.07 4.50
N GLY A 292 0.92 15.86 4.42
CA GLY A 292 2.37 15.65 4.36
C GLY A 292 3.01 16.32 3.14
N ALA A 293 2.34 16.28 1.97
CA ALA A 293 2.82 16.95 0.77
C ALA A 293 2.89 18.47 0.94
N VAL A 294 1.90 19.08 1.62
CA VAL A 294 1.93 20.53 1.91
C VAL A 294 3.13 20.86 2.80
N PHE A 295 3.32 20.12 3.89
CA PHE A 295 4.45 20.37 4.79
C PHE A 295 5.80 20.09 4.15
N TYR A 296 5.91 19.03 3.36
CA TYR A 296 7.13 18.73 2.59
C TYR A 296 7.46 19.84 1.57
N GLY A 297 6.43 20.45 0.97
CA GLY A 297 6.63 21.57 0.06
C GLY A 297 7.01 22.89 0.74
N LEU A 298 6.78 23.00 2.06
CA LEU A 298 7.14 24.17 2.86
C LEU A 298 8.54 24.05 3.52
N ALA A 299 9.05 22.84 3.64
CA ALA A 299 10.37 22.56 4.18
C ALA A 299 11.47 22.77 3.12
#